data_57cf5aa15ee7ab62b04d080131ce9105
#
_entry.id   57cf5aa15ee7ab62b04d080131ce9105
#
_cell.length_a   1.000
_cell.length_b   1.000
_cell.length_c   1.000
_cell.angle_alpha   90.00
_cell.angle_beta   90.00
_cell.angle_gamma   90.00
#
_symmetry.space_group_name_H-M   'P 1'
#
loop_
_entity.id
_entity.type
_entity.pdbx_description
1 polymer ?
#
loop_
_entity_poly.entity_id
_entity_poly.type
_entity_poly.pdbx_seq_one_letter_code
_entity_poly.pdbx_strand_id
1 'polypeptide(L)'
;MNYNDDLHWESKNFSNIPLSVFSDENIYKREIEKIFIGPVWLFLGLEAEIPNSGDFTTNFAGDIPIVVNRSKDGNIYAFVNRCAHRSSTVVRELRGNSKNHTCIYHRWCYNHKGELTGVPYQNGINGKGGLPDDFNKNSHCLKRLKVELYKGAIFGSFSDKVEPLLDYLGPEIIKPLDRFFSKPVEVLGYMRQRIDGNWKSYFENLTDGIHAGLLHQLAVKMGLWGSTPDGGIKLDRYGRHSHYYINYLKDTKYNGEYFKNKLALNDLTFSETVDEWDDDISTDTISIFPNVMFATVSNFLMTEQIRLVNPGEFELLSIVIGYKEDSPILRKLRQHQVAWLGPAGYVALEDSEAGALIHKAIKGQDKEHSYLGYGGHGKIKSSDNVLTEIGVRGFWRYYCYLMDFDSTRDNLKYLDSF
;
A
#
# COMPACT_ATOMS: atom_id res chain seq x y z
N MET A 1 -11.59 -19.30 18.74
CA MET A 1 -11.18 -18.64 19.99
C MET A 1 -12.10 -17.47 20.20
N ASN A 2 -12.78 -17.39 21.34
CA ASN A 2 -13.56 -16.19 21.69
C ASN A 2 -12.53 -15.12 22.07
N TYR A 3 -12.24 -14.22 21.15
CA TYR A 3 -11.55 -12.98 21.47
C TYR A 3 -12.55 -12.16 22.29
N ASN A 4 -12.15 -11.74 23.49
CA ASN A 4 -12.97 -10.86 24.31
C ASN A 4 -13.32 -9.61 23.49
N ASP A 5 -14.61 -9.35 23.34
CA ASP A 5 -15.16 -8.21 22.56
C ASP A 5 -15.02 -6.86 23.31
N ASP A 6 -13.96 -6.69 24.10
CA ASP A 6 -13.83 -5.57 25.05
C ASP A 6 -13.34 -4.24 24.42
N LEU A 7 -13.02 -4.20 23.11
CA LEU A 7 -12.77 -2.91 22.49
C LEU A 7 -14.11 -2.25 22.13
N HIS A 8 -14.60 -1.44 23.04
CA HIS A 8 -15.78 -0.62 22.80
C HIS A 8 -15.36 0.66 22.04
N TRP A 9 -15.81 0.78 20.79
CA TRP A 9 -15.57 1.97 19.97
C TRP A 9 -16.70 2.98 20.22
N GLU A 10 -16.52 3.92 21.13
CA GLU A 10 -17.56 4.87 21.56
C GLU A 10 -17.91 5.96 20.54
N SER A 11 -17.08 6.19 19.54
CA SER A 11 -17.22 7.33 18.62
C SER A 11 -18.11 7.01 17.43
N LYS A 12 -19.34 7.52 17.44
CA LYS A 12 -20.28 7.42 16.31
C LYS A 12 -19.81 8.12 15.04
N ASN A 13 -18.85 9.03 15.13
CA ASN A 13 -18.34 9.84 14.02
C ASN A 13 -16.87 9.58 13.68
N PHE A 14 -16.24 8.59 14.32
CA PHE A 14 -14.83 8.23 14.13
C PHE A 14 -13.86 9.38 14.41
N SER A 15 -14.16 10.23 15.38
CA SER A 15 -13.29 11.35 15.77
C SER A 15 -12.40 11.02 16.97
N ASN A 16 -12.71 9.99 17.75
CA ASN A 16 -11.91 9.54 18.88
C ASN A 16 -11.44 8.11 18.58
N ILE A 17 -10.15 7.93 18.44
CA ILE A 17 -9.53 6.67 18.08
C ILE A 17 -8.86 6.09 19.32
N PRO A 18 -9.30 4.92 19.82
CA PRO A 18 -8.67 4.29 20.99
C PRO A 18 -7.22 3.96 20.71
N LEU A 19 -6.28 4.38 21.56
CA LEU A 19 -4.84 4.15 21.35
C LEU A 19 -4.47 2.66 21.38
N SER A 20 -5.28 1.84 22.07
CA SER A 20 -5.12 0.38 22.09
C SER A 20 -5.16 -0.27 20.72
N VAL A 21 -5.81 0.31 19.71
CA VAL A 21 -5.83 -0.25 18.35
C VAL A 21 -4.44 -0.31 17.71
N PHE A 22 -3.49 0.52 18.17
CA PHE A 22 -2.14 0.56 17.63
C PHE A 22 -1.16 -0.37 18.36
N SER A 23 -1.51 -0.90 19.53
CA SER A 23 -0.59 -1.64 20.41
C SER A 23 -1.04 -3.07 20.74
N ASP A 24 -2.34 -3.38 20.70
CA ASP A 24 -2.88 -4.67 21.12
C ASP A 24 -2.57 -5.78 20.10
N GLU A 25 -1.88 -6.83 20.58
CA GLU A 25 -1.52 -7.99 19.76
C GLU A 25 -2.73 -8.82 19.30
N ASN A 26 -3.84 -8.83 20.04
CA ASN A 26 -5.03 -9.58 19.67
C ASN A 26 -5.77 -8.85 18.54
N ILE A 27 -5.81 -7.51 18.60
CA ILE A 27 -6.32 -6.69 17.52
C ILE A 27 -5.48 -6.97 16.25
N TYR A 28 -4.15 -6.95 16.35
CA TYR A 28 -3.28 -7.25 15.21
C TYR A 28 -3.54 -8.63 14.60
N LYS A 29 -3.68 -9.68 15.42
CA LYS A 29 -4.04 -11.02 14.93
C LYS A 29 -5.39 -11.03 14.21
N ARG A 30 -6.37 -10.32 14.75
CA ARG A 30 -7.68 -10.17 14.13
C ARG A 30 -7.61 -9.38 12.81
N GLU A 31 -6.75 -8.37 12.70
CA GLU A 31 -6.47 -7.66 11.44
C GLU A 31 -5.95 -8.60 10.37
N ILE A 32 -5.00 -9.47 10.70
CA ILE A 32 -4.51 -10.48 9.74
C ILE A 32 -5.67 -11.33 9.24
N GLU A 33 -6.55 -11.82 10.11
CA GLU A 33 -7.68 -12.68 9.75
C GLU A 33 -8.78 -11.95 9.00
N LYS A 34 -9.18 -10.75 9.44
CA LYS A 34 -10.35 -10.02 8.93
C LYS A 34 -10.03 -9.11 7.75
N ILE A 35 -8.81 -8.57 7.70
CA ILE A 35 -8.37 -7.63 6.68
C ILE A 35 -7.45 -8.36 5.69
N PHE A 36 -6.24 -8.75 6.08
CA PHE A 36 -5.22 -9.23 5.13
C PHE A 36 -5.51 -10.60 4.52
N ILE A 37 -6.24 -11.48 5.22
CA ILE A 37 -6.77 -12.74 4.66
C ILE A 37 -8.24 -12.62 4.28
N GLY A 38 -8.87 -11.51 4.65
CA GLY A 38 -10.29 -11.21 4.46
C GLY A 38 -10.66 -10.85 3.02
N PRO A 39 -11.90 -10.38 2.80
CA PRO A 39 -12.42 -10.04 1.48
C PRO A 39 -11.98 -8.65 1.01
N VAL A 40 -10.66 -8.45 0.90
CA VAL A 40 -10.03 -7.21 0.40
C VAL A 40 -9.07 -7.53 -0.73
N TRP A 41 -8.77 -6.54 -1.56
CA TRP A 41 -7.70 -6.59 -2.54
C TRP A 41 -6.43 -6.00 -1.95
N LEU A 42 -5.34 -6.76 -2.01
CA LEU A 42 -4.00 -6.35 -1.62
C LEU A 42 -3.19 -6.05 -2.86
N PHE A 43 -2.47 -4.94 -2.87
CA PHE A 43 -1.48 -4.68 -3.91
C PHE A 43 -0.31 -5.65 -3.75
N LEU A 44 0.08 -6.30 -4.86
CA LEU A 44 1.12 -7.31 -4.88
C LEU A 44 2.35 -6.89 -5.69
N GLY A 45 2.25 -5.83 -6.48
CA GLY A 45 3.34 -5.36 -7.34
C GLY A 45 2.85 -4.83 -8.69
N LEU A 46 3.78 -4.60 -9.59
CA LEU A 46 3.52 -4.11 -10.94
C LEU A 46 3.85 -5.16 -12.00
N GLU A 47 3.06 -5.20 -13.09
CA GLU A 47 3.39 -6.03 -14.27
C GLU A 47 4.77 -5.70 -14.83
N ALA A 48 5.21 -4.45 -14.71
CA ALA A 48 6.52 -3.98 -15.14
C ALA A 48 7.69 -4.67 -14.40
N GLU A 49 7.45 -5.26 -13.21
CA GLU A 49 8.46 -6.02 -12.47
C GLU A 49 8.66 -7.44 -13.02
N ILE A 50 7.65 -7.98 -13.72
CA ILE A 50 7.63 -9.35 -14.24
C ILE A 50 7.20 -9.36 -15.73
N PRO A 51 7.92 -8.67 -16.62
CA PRO A 51 7.49 -8.48 -18.02
C PRO A 51 7.54 -9.76 -18.87
N ASN A 52 8.38 -10.72 -18.52
CA ASN A 52 8.62 -11.92 -19.32
C ASN A 52 8.06 -13.18 -18.68
N SER A 53 7.80 -14.19 -19.50
CA SER A 53 7.41 -15.52 -19.01
C SER A 53 8.52 -16.11 -18.12
N GLY A 54 8.13 -16.58 -16.95
CA GLY A 54 9.03 -17.10 -15.92
C GLY A 54 9.55 -16.05 -14.94
N ASP A 55 9.33 -14.76 -15.21
CA ASP A 55 9.67 -13.72 -14.24
C ASP A 55 8.83 -13.85 -12.99
N PHE A 56 9.46 -13.59 -11.85
CA PHE A 56 8.80 -13.61 -10.55
C PHE A 56 9.35 -12.54 -9.62
N THR A 57 8.50 -12.16 -8.67
CA THR A 57 8.88 -11.41 -7.46
C THR A 57 8.38 -12.12 -6.22
N THR A 58 9.10 -11.98 -5.10
CA THR A 58 8.60 -12.34 -3.78
C THR A 58 8.13 -11.10 -3.07
N ASN A 59 6.98 -11.19 -2.42
CA ASN A 59 6.33 -10.11 -1.73
C ASN A 59 5.64 -10.60 -0.46
N PHE A 60 4.93 -9.73 0.23
CA PHE A 60 4.11 -10.04 1.39
C PHE A 60 2.68 -9.55 1.17
N ALA A 61 1.72 -10.35 1.60
CA ALA A 61 0.32 -9.99 1.70
C ALA A 61 -0.01 -9.98 3.20
N GLY A 62 -0.04 -8.79 3.80
CA GLY A 62 0.08 -8.65 5.24
C GLY A 62 1.48 -9.10 5.70
N ASP A 63 1.54 -10.07 6.60
CA ASP A 63 2.77 -10.76 7.04
C ASP A 63 3.01 -12.11 6.32
N ILE A 64 2.15 -12.49 5.37
CA ILE A 64 2.21 -13.77 4.67
C ILE A 64 3.11 -13.66 3.45
N PRO A 65 4.21 -14.45 3.37
CA PRO A 65 5.09 -14.43 2.21
C PRO A 65 4.39 -15.02 0.98
N ILE A 66 4.48 -14.33 -0.14
CA ILE A 66 3.89 -14.73 -1.42
C ILE A 66 4.92 -14.69 -2.55
N VAL A 67 4.62 -15.40 -3.62
CA VAL A 67 5.29 -15.28 -4.93
C VAL A 67 4.27 -14.79 -5.93
N VAL A 68 4.67 -13.79 -6.71
CA VAL A 68 3.92 -13.32 -7.88
C VAL A 68 4.76 -13.65 -9.11
N ASN A 69 4.19 -14.31 -10.09
CA ASN A 69 4.93 -14.68 -11.28
C ASN A 69 4.09 -14.66 -12.56
N ARG A 70 4.78 -14.44 -13.70
CA ARG A 70 4.18 -14.54 -15.03
C ARG A 70 4.41 -15.94 -15.59
N SER A 71 3.34 -16.62 -15.87
CA SER A 71 3.38 -17.98 -16.45
C SER A 71 3.63 -17.93 -17.97
N LYS A 72 3.89 -19.11 -18.54
CA LYS A 72 4.08 -19.30 -20.00
C LYS A 72 2.85 -18.95 -20.83
N ASP A 73 1.67 -19.02 -20.23
CA ASP A 73 0.40 -18.62 -20.87
C ASP A 73 0.17 -17.10 -20.87
N GLY A 74 1.15 -16.32 -20.34
CA GLY A 74 1.08 -14.87 -20.21
C GLY A 74 0.34 -14.38 -18.96
N ASN A 75 -0.41 -15.26 -18.29
CA ASN A 75 -1.17 -14.90 -17.10
C ASN A 75 -0.27 -14.74 -15.87
N ILE A 76 -0.73 -13.93 -14.94
CA ILE A 76 -0.06 -13.71 -13.65
C ILE A 76 -0.75 -14.55 -12.59
N TYR A 77 0.05 -15.24 -11.80
CA TYR A 77 -0.40 -16.04 -10.67
C TYR A 77 0.32 -15.59 -9.40
N ALA A 78 -0.40 -15.61 -8.29
CA ALA A 78 0.15 -15.39 -6.96
C ALA A 78 -0.20 -16.56 -6.04
N PHE A 79 0.74 -16.94 -5.19
CA PHE A 79 0.55 -18.02 -4.22
C PHE A 79 1.43 -17.84 -2.99
N VAL A 80 1.01 -18.46 -1.90
CA VAL A 80 1.78 -18.45 -0.63
C VAL A 80 3.12 -19.14 -0.83
N ASN A 81 4.19 -18.46 -0.48
CA ASN A 81 5.57 -18.93 -0.60
C ASN A 81 5.94 -19.92 0.51
N ARG A 82 5.19 -21.02 0.59
CA ARG A 82 5.34 -22.05 1.63
C ARG A 82 5.12 -23.44 1.05
N CYS A 83 6.16 -24.25 1.06
CA CYS A 83 6.13 -25.62 0.57
C CYS A 83 5.06 -26.47 1.29
N ALA A 84 4.24 -27.16 0.53
CA ALA A 84 3.19 -28.03 1.07
C ALA A 84 3.72 -29.23 1.86
N HIS A 85 5.01 -29.60 1.70
CA HIS A 85 5.60 -30.71 2.41
C HIS A 85 5.86 -30.39 3.89
N ARG A 86 6.81 -29.49 4.18
CA ARG A 86 7.24 -29.14 5.56
C ARG A 86 7.44 -27.65 5.74
N SER A 87 6.60 -26.86 5.09
CA SER A 87 6.45 -25.41 5.26
C SER A 87 7.72 -24.55 5.05
N SER A 88 8.77 -25.08 4.40
CA SER A 88 9.91 -24.27 4.02
C SER A 88 9.56 -23.28 2.94
N THR A 89 10.18 -22.09 2.93
CA THR A 89 10.11 -21.14 1.82
C THR A 89 10.56 -21.79 0.52
N VAL A 90 9.77 -21.66 -0.54
CA VAL A 90 10.04 -22.26 -1.85
C VAL A 90 10.97 -21.36 -2.67
N VAL A 91 10.64 -20.08 -2.79
CA VAL A 91 11.39 -19.07 -3.54
C VAL A 91 12.09 -18.14 -2.54
N ARG A 92 13.41 -18.04 -2.61
CA ARG A 92 14.24 -17.29 -1.65
C ARG A 92 14.72 -15.94 -2.21
N GLU A 93 14.80 -15.87 -3.50
CA GLU A 93 15.24 -14.68 -4.24
C GLU A 93 14.12 -13.64 -4.26
N LEU A 94 14.47 -12.35 -4.17
CA LEU A 94 13.50 -11.25 -4.22
C LEU A 94 12.84 -11.15 -5.59
N ARG A 95 13.57 -11.48 -6.65
CA ARG A 95 13.11 -11.48 -8.04
C ARG A 95 14.00 -12.34 -8.91
N GLY A 96 13.52 -12.73 -10.06
CA GLY A 96 14.29 -13.51 -11.02
C GLY A 96 13.43 -14.08 -12.14
N ASN A 97 14.03 -14.97 -12.93
CA ASN A 97 13.34 -15.74 -13.96
C ASN A 97 13.62 -17.22 -13.74
N SER A 98 12.59 -18.04 -13.71
CA SER A 98 12.72 -19.49 -13.46
C SER A 98 11.64 -20.25 -14.22
N LYS A 99 11.98 -21.46 -14.68
CA LYS A 99 10.99 -22.36 -15.33
C LYS A 99 10.04 -23.00 -14.31
N ASN A 100 10.50 -23.24 -13.10
CA ASN A 100 9.77 -23.85 -11.99
C ASN A 100 10.34 -23.36 -10.67
N HIS A 101 9.55 -23.45 -9.61
CA HIS A 101 9.99 -23.12 -8.26
C HIS A 101 10.25 -24.39 -7.48
N THR A 102 11.48 -24.58 -7.00
CA THR A 102 11.92 -25.80 -6.35
C THR A 102 12.33 -25.54 -4.90
N CYS A 103 11.62 -26.16 -3.97
CA CYS A 103 11.93 -26.07 -2.55
C CYS A 103 13.34 -26.61 -2.24
N ILE A 104 14.12 -25.84 -1.52
CA ILE A 104 15.51 -26.21 -1.20
C ILE A 104 15.60 -27.46 -0.31
N TYR A 105 14.58 -27.67 0.56
CA TYR A 105 14.67 -28.69 1.61
C TYR A 105 14.60 -30.12 1.05
N HIS A 106 13.50 -30.46 0.33
CA HIS A 106 13.30 -31.81 -0.22
C HIS A 106 13.04 -31.81 -1.73
N ARG A 107 13.36 -30.70 -2.41
CA ARG A 107 13.30 -30.55 -3.87
C ARG A 107 11.91 -30.75 -4.48
N TRP A 108 10.82 -30.59 -3.70
CA TRP A 108 9.49 -30.52 -4.25
C TRP A 108 9.42 -29.35 -5.25
N CYS A 109 8.91 -29.62 -6.45
CA CYS A 109 8.95 -28.70 -7.56
C CYS A 109 7.55 -28.27 -7.94
N TYR A 110 7.35 -26.96 -8.08
CA TYR A 110 6.08 -26.35 -8.42
C TYR A 110 6.20 -25.56 -9.72
N ASN A 111 5.16 -25.59 -10.55
CA ASN A 111 5.09 -24.75 -11.74
C ASN A 111 4.66 -23.31 -11.40
N HIS A 112 4.57 -22.44 -12.42
CA HIS A 112 4.17 -21.03 -12.24
C HIS A 112 2.72 -20.85 -11.74
N LYS A 113 1.90 -21.89 -11.79
CA LYS A 113 0.54 -21.89 -11.23
C LYS A 113 0.51 -22.36 -9.78
N GLY A 114 1.66 -22.68 -9.19
CA GLY A 114 1.77 -23.24 -7.84
C GLY A 114 1.38 -24.72 -7.75
N GLU A 115 1.24 -25.43 -8.87
CA GLU A 115 0.90 -26.86 -8.91
C GLU A 115 2.15 -27.69 -8.67
N LEU A 116 2.02 -28.73 -7.83
CA LEU A 116 3.11 -29.65 -7.54
C LEU A 116 3.36 -30.57 -8.74
N THR A 117 4.51 -30.43 -9.37
CA THR A 117 4.88 -31.18 -10.59
C THR A 117 5.88 -32.29 -10.35
N GLY A 118 6.77 -32.13 -9.37
CA GLY A 118 7.84 -33.08 -9.11
C GLY A 118 8.05 -33.33 -7.62
N VAL A 119 8.21 -34.61 -7.27
CA VAL A 119 8.54 -35.07 -5.92
C VAL A 119 9.66 -36.11 -6.03
N PRO A 120 10.87 -35.81 -5.52
CA PRO A 120 11.95 -36.78 -5.50
C PRO A 120 11.59 -38.02 -4.68
N TYR A 121 12.06 -39.18 -5.13
CA TYR A 121 11.85 -40.47 -4.47
C TYR A 121 10.39 -40.83 -4.21
N GLN A 122 9.44 -40.31 -5.01
CA GLN A 122 8.02 -40.59 -4.85
C GLN A 122 7.73 -42.09 -4.80
N ASN A 123 8.39 -42.88 -5.65
CA ASN A 123 8.22 -44.33 -5.75
C ASN A 123 9.30 -45.13 -4.95
N GLY A 124 10.04 -44.46 -4.06
CA GLY A 124 11.14 -45.05 -3.33
C GLY A 124 12.40 -45.30 -4.15
N ILE A 125 13.33 -46.06 -3.58
CA ILE A 125 14.58 -46.52 -4.22
C ILE A 125 14.64 -48.04 -4.07
N ASN A 126 14.81 -48.75 -5.14
CA ASN A 126 14.88 -50.23 -5.17
C ASN A 126 13.67 -50.88 -4.47
N GLY A 127 12.46 -50.34 -4.65
CA GLY A 127 11.23 -50.87 -4.04
C GLY A 127 11.10 -50.62 -2.54
N LYS A 128 11.92 -49.74 -1.96
CA LYS A 128 11.87 -49.40 -0.53
C LYS A 128 11.62 -47.92 -0.31
N GLY A 129 10.79 -47.61 0.67
CA GLY A 129 10.37 -46.20 0.97
C GLY A 129 9.46 -45.63 -0.09
N GLY A 130 9.48 -44.33 -0.23
CA GLY A 130 8.59 -43.58 -1.13
C GLY A 130 7.39 -42.99 -0.40
N LEU A 131 6.48 -42.37 -1.16
CA LEU A 131 5.20 -41.89 -0.68
C LEU A 131 4.15 -43.00 -0.79
N PRO A 132 3.08 -42.96 -0.01
CA PRO A 132 2.01 -43.95 -0.10
C PRO A 132 1.30 -43.90 -1.48
N ASP A 133 0.69 -45.02 -1.87
CA ASP A 133 0.06 -45.20 -3.19
C ASP A 133 -1.09 -44.19 -3.46
N ASP A 134 -1.75 -43.73 -2.42
CA ASP A 134 -2.84 -42.75 -2.48
C ASP A 134 -2.34 -41.29 -2.51
N PHE A 135 -1.02 -41.06 -2.55
CA PHE A 135 -0.46 -39.71 -2.62
C PHE A 135 -0.90 -38.97 -3.89
N ASN A 136 -1.64 -37.87 -3.68
CA ASN A 136 -2.15 -37.05 -4.78
C ASN A 136 -1.41 -35.68 -4.82
N LYS A 137 -0.67 -35.42 -5.88
CA LYS A 137 0.02 -34.13 -6.10
C LYS A 137 -0.93 -32.94 -6.09
N ASN A 138 -2.16 -33.11 -6.61
CA ASN A 138 -3.12 -32.00 -6.69
C ASN A 138 -3.58 -31.49 -5.31
N SER A 139 -3.50 -32.36 -4.28
CA SER A 139 -3.82 -31.96 -2.91
C SER A 139 -2.65 -31.23 -2.21
N HIS A 140 -1.51 -31.12 -2.87
CA HIS A 140 -0.30 -30.53 -2.33
C HIS A 140 0.21 -29.32 -3.15
N CYS A 141 -0.70 -28.65 -3.87
CA CYS A 141 -0.41 -27.39 -4.55
C CYS A 141 -0.18 -26.26 -3.54
N LEU A 142 0.54 -25.21 -3.94
CA LEU A 142 0.67 -24.01 -3.14
C LEU A 142 -0.68 -23.29 -3.08
N LYS A 143 -1.00 -22.67 -1.93
CA LYS A 143 -2.25 -21.91 -1.77
C LYS A 143 -2.22 -20.69 -2.67
N ARG A 144 -3.11 -20.63 -3.66
CA ARG A 144 -3.24 -19.52 -4.60
C ARG A 144 -4.04 -18.37 -4.00
N LEU A 145 -3.76 -17.17 -4.50
CA LEU A 145 -4.61 -16.00 -4.34
C LEU A 145 -5.44 -15.81 -5.61
N LYS A 146 -6.63 -15.24 -5.49
CA LYS A 146 -7.35 -14.63 -6.61
C LYS A 146 -6.51 -13.43 -7.07
N VAL A 147 -6.30 -13.26 -8.38
CA VAL A 147 -5.50 -12.17 -8.95
C VAL A 147 -6.32 -11.43 -9.98
N GLU A 148 -6.37 -10.12 -9.88
CA GLU A 148 -6.91 -9.22 -10.90
C GLU A 148 -5.91 -8.09 -11.17
N LEU A 149 -5.98 -7.51 -12.36
CA LEU A 149 -5.07 -6.48 -12.85
C LEU A 149 -5.83 -5.21 -13.14
N TYR A 150 -5.21 -4.07 -12.82
CA TYR A 150 -5.68 -2.77 -13.27
C TYR A 150 -4.52 -1.97 -13.86
N LYS A 151 -4.50 -1.78 -15.20
CA LYS A 151 -3.51 -0.97 -15.95
C LYS A 151 -2.05 -1.22 -15.55
N GLY A 152 -1.71 -2.47 -15.21
CA GLY A 152 -0.34 -2.85 -14.82
C GLY A 152 -0.12 -2.96 -13.30
N ALA A 153 -1.06 -2.53 -12.47
CA ALA A 153 -1.07 -2.86 -11.04
C ALA A 153 -1.65 -4.27 -10.83
N ILE A 154 -0.97 -5.07 -10.02
CA ILE A 154 -1.36 -6.44 -9.68
C ILE A 154 -1.99 -6.44 -8.30
N PHE A 155 -3.24 -6.91 -8.21
CA PHE A 155 -3.95 -7.08 -6.96
C PHE A 155 -4.24 -8.55 -6.70
N GLY A 156 -4.21 -8.95 -5.43
CA GLY A 156 -4.53 -10.31 -5.01
C GLY A 156 -5.40 -10.35 -3.77
N SER A 157 -6.22 -11.40 -3.66
CA SER A 157 -7.06 -11.65 -2.50
C SER A 157 -6.98 -13.11 -2.07
N PHE A 158 -7.00 -13.36 -0.77
CA PHE A 158 -7.13 -14.71 -0.21
C PHE A 158 -8.58 -15.20 -0.20
N SER A 159 -9.53 -14.30 -0.42
CA SER A 159 -10.97 -14.57 -0.32
C SER A 159 -11.62 -14.63 -1.71
N ASP A 160 -12.35 -15.70 -1.98
CA ASP A 160 -13.19 -15.78 -3.18
C ASP A 160 -14.43 -14.88 -3.09
N LYS A 161 -14.75 -14.38 -1.89
CA LYS A 161 -15.92 -13.50 -1.62
C LYS A 161 -15.59 -12.02 -1.81
N VAL A 162 -14.36 -11.68 -2.19
CA VAL A 162 -14.01 -10.28 -2.48
C VAL A 162 -14.83 -9.80 -3.69
N GLU A 163 -15.34 -8.56 -3.61
CA GLU A 163 -16.03 -7.91 -4.73
C GLU A 163 -15.10 -7.76 -5.95
N PRO A 164 -15.61 -7.61 -7.18
CA PRO A 164 -14.79 -7.35 -8.36
C PRO A 164 -13.87 -6.15 -8.14
N LEU A 165 -12.65 -6.19 -8.66
CA LEU A 165 -11.63 -5.16 -8.41
C LEU A 165 -12.12 -3.76 -8.80
N LEU A 166 -12.82 -3.61 -9.94
CA LEU A 166 -13.32 -2.30 -10.36
C LEU A 166 -14.38 -1.72 -9.41
N ASP A 167 -15.24 -2.58 -8.85
CA ASP A 167 -16.23 -2.17 -7.85
C ASP A 167 -15.55 -1.83 -6.52
N TYR A 168 -14.47 -2.56 -6.17
CA TYR A 168 -13.64 -2.28 -5.01
C TYR A 168 -12.95 -0.93 -5.11
N LEU A 169 -12.34 -0.61 -6.24
CA LEU A 169 -11.67 0.67 -6.45
C LEU A 169 -12.67 1.84 -6.50
N GLY A 170 -13.75 1.67 -7.26
CA GLY A 170 -14.75 2.72 -7.47
C GLY A 170 -14.28 3.86 -8.37
N PRO A 171 -15.21 4.66 -8.90
CA PRO A 171 -14.91 5.67 -9.92
C PRO A 171 -13.98 6.79 -9.43
N GLU A 172 -14.05 7.15 -8.14
CA GLU A 172 -13.24 8.21 -7.55
C GLU A 172 -11.74 7.83 -7.47
N ILE A 173 -11.44 6.54 -7.45
CA ILE A 173 -10.07 5.99 -7.42
C ILE A 173 -9.60 5.59 -8.82
N ILE A 174 -10.51 5.08 -9.65
CA ILE A 174 -10.21 4.69 -11.03
C ILE A 174 -9.70 5.89 -11.83
N LYS A 175 -10.35 7.06 -11.70
CA LYS A 175 -9.98 8.27 -12.47
C LYS A 175 -8.52 8.72 -12.22
N PRO A 176 -8.04 8.91 -10.99
CA PRO A 176 -6.64 9.24 -10.76
C PRO A 176 -5.67 8.09 -11.09
N LEU A 177 -6.08 6.82 -10.94
CA LEU A 177 -5.27 5.69 -11.42
C LEU A 177 -5.11 5.72 -12.94
N ASP A 178 -6.13 6.14 -13.69
CA ASP A 178 -6.06 6.31 -15.14
C ASP A 178 -5.03 7.37 -15.53
N ARG A 179 -4.92 8.45 -14.74
CA ARG A 179 -3.90 9.47 -14.90
C ARG A 179 -2.51 8.92 -14.62
N PHE A 180 -2.33 8.22 -13.49
CA PHE A 180 -1.08 7.60 -13.09
C PHE A 180 -0.57 6.59 -14.12
N PHE A 181 -1.46 5.76 -14.66
CA PHE A 181 -1.15 4.75 -15.68
C PHE A 181 -1.53 5.21 -17.10
N SER A 182 -1.43 6.52 -17.38
CA SER A 182 -1.75 7.08 -18.71
C SER A 182 -0.82 6.57 -19.82
N LYS A 183 0.37 6.11 -19.45
CA LYS A 183 1.39 5.56 -20.36
C LYS A 183 1.96 4.26 -19.78
N PRO A 184 2.56 3.39 -20.61
CA PRO A 184 3.23 2.17 -20.13
C PRO A 184 4.37 2.50 -19.18
N VAL A 185 4.30 1.94 -17.97
CA VAL A 185 5.29 2.18 -16.92
C VAL A 185 6.49 1.26 -17.00
N GLU A 186 7.62 1.72 -16.46
CA GLU A 186 8.81 0.93 -16.17
C GLU A 186 9.31 1.19 -14.75
N VAL A 187 10.04 0.24 -14.20
CA VAL A 187 10.63 0.37 -12.87
C VAL A 187 12.00 1.04 -12.99
N LEU A 188 12.19 2.19 -12.33
CA LEU A 188 13.47 2.90 -12.26
C LEU A 188 14.31 2.46 -11.06
N GLY A 189 13.67 2.01 -9.98
CA GLY A 189 14.36 1.56 -8.79
C GLY A 189 13.43 1.12 -7.68
N TYR A 190 14.04 0.58 -6.62
CA TYR A 190 13.35 0.14 -5.42
C TYR A 190 14.02 0.73 -4.20
N MET A 191 13.20 1.10 -3.23
CA MET A 191 13.66 1.53 -1.92
C MET A 191 12.87 0.79 -0.85
N ARG A 192 13.51 0.53 0.29
CA ARG A 192 12.88 -0.15 1.42
C ARG A 192 13.21 0.61 2.68
N GLN A 193 12.20 0.83 3.49
CA GLN A 193 12.33 1.50 4.77
C GLN A 193 11.62 0.67 5.82
N ARG A 194 12.28 0.43 6.95
CA ARG A 194 11.72 -0.26 8.09
C ARG A 194 11.45 0.76 9.18
N ILE A 195 10.24 0.78 9.69
CA ILE A 195 9.74 1.85 10.56
C ILE A 195 9.21 1.21 11.84
N ASP A 196 9.68 1.72 12.97
CA ASP A 196 9.11 1.44 14.28
C ASP A 196 7.76 2.14 14.39
N GLY A 197 6.67 1.39 14.28
CA GLY A 197 5.33 1.96 14.25
C GLY A 197 4.27 0.94 13.92
N ASN A 198 3.01 1.34 14.02
CA ASN A 198 1.90 0.52 13.59
C ASN A 198 1.48 0.92 12.16
N TRP A 199 1.17 -0.05 11.31
CA TRP A 199 0.79 0.18 9.92
C TRP A 199 -0.40 1.16 9.77
N LYS A 200 -1.31 1.18 10.73
CA LYS A 200 -2.49 2.06 10.70
C LYS A 200 -2.13 3.53 10.86
N SER A 201 -1.15 3.85 11.71
CA SER A 201 -0.69 5.24 11.84
C SER A 201 -0.07 5.76 10.55
N TYR A 202 0.60 4.89 9.79
CA TYR A 202 1.10 5.25 8.47
C TYR A 202 -0.03 5.37 7.44
N PHE A 203 -1.03 4.49 7.48
CA PHE A 203 -2.18 4.61 6.59
C PHE A 203 -3.01 5.88 6.89
N GLU A 204 -3.10 6.31 8.15
CA GLU A 204 -3.65 7.63 8.52
C GLU A 204 -2.87 8.76 7.83
N ASN A 205 -1.54 8.73 7.92
CA ASN A 205 -0.67 9.73 7.28
C ASN A 205 -0.91 9.78 5.75
N LEU A 206 -1.03 8.64 5.07
CA LEU A 206 -1.33 8.58 3.63
C LEU A 206 -2.69 9.20 3.23
N THR A 207 -3.62 9.30 4.16
CA THR A 207 -4.98 9.82 3.93
C THR A 207 -5.21 11.21 4.54
N ASP A 208 -4.19 11.77 5.19
CA ASP A 208 -4.18 13.09 5.80
C ASP A 208 -3.59 14.15 4.88
N GLY A 209 -4.37 15.13 4.50
CA GLY A 209 -3.89 16.24 3.67
C GLY A 209 -3.31 17.43 4.47
N ILE A 210 -3.42 17.42 5.80
CA ILE A 210 -3.05 18.57 6.63
C ILE A 210 -1.56 18.56 6.95
N HIS A 211 -1.01 17.39 7.26
CA HIS A 211 0.38 17.27 7.69
C HIS A 211 1.36 17.78 6.63
N ALA A 212 1.06 17.59 5.34
CA ALA A 212 1.99 17.90 4.26
C ALA A 212 2.58 19.32 4.34
N GLY A 213 1.74 20.36 4.56
CA GLY A 213 2.20 21.73 4.72
C GLY A 213 2.78 22.08 6.10
N LEU A 214 2.57 21.24 7.10
CA LEU A 214 2.97 21.48 8.50
C LEU A 214 4.19 20.67 8.90
N LEU A 215 4.26 19.39 8.53
CA LEU A 215 5.37 18.49 8.83
C LEU A 215 6.57 18.75 7.93
N HIS A 216 6.34 18.87 6.62
CA HIS A 216 7.42 19.00 5.63
C HIS A 216 7.96 20.42 5.52
N GLN A 217 8.42 20.95 6.66
CA GLN A 217 8.88 22.32 6.78
C GLN A 217 10.12 22.63 5.92
N LEU A 218 10.95 21.62 5.64
CA LEU A 218 12.09 21.81 4.76
C LEU A 218 11.60 22.12 3.33
N ALA A 219 10.65 21.35 2.80
CA ALA A 219 10.07 21.57 1.48
C ALA A 219 9.39 22.95 1.40
N VAL A 220 8.65 23.36 2.43
CA VAL A 220 8.01 24.68 2.51
C VAL A 220 9.06 25.80 2.55
N LYS A 221 10.11 25.69 3.39
CA LYS A 221 11.18 26.69 3.49
C LYS A 221 12.03 26.82 2.24
N MET A 222 12.14 25.74 1.46
CA MET A 222 12.81 25.75 0.16
C MET A 222 11.92 26.30 -0.96
N GLY A 223 10.64 26.56 -0.68
CA GLY A 223 9.66 27.01 -1.66
C GLY A 223 9.22 25.93 -2.63
N LEU A 224 9.39 24.65 -2.28
CA LEU A 224 8.94 23.50 -3.07
C LEU A 224 7.47 23.18 -2.83
N TRP A 225 6.93 23.60 -1.69
CA TRP A 225 5.54 23.49 -1.32
C TRP A 225 4.94 24.81 -0.83
N GLY A 226 3.66 25.04 -1.17
CA GLY A 226 2.90 26.17 -0.66
C GLY A 226 2.35 25.90 0.75
N SER A 227 2.19 26.97 1.54
CA SER A 227 1.60 26.89 2.89
C SER A 227 0.06 26.82 2.88
N THR A 228 -0.58 27.12 1.76
CA THR A 228 -2.04 27.09 1.59
C THR A 228 -2.40 26.30 0.33
N PRO A 229 -2.56 25.00 0.45
CA PRO A 229 -2.86 24.17 -0.72
C PRO A 229 -4.29 24.38 -1.20
N ASP A 230 -4.46 24.64 -2.51
CA ASP A 230 -5.72 24.50 -3.21
C ASP A 230 -5.85 23.07 -3.72
N GLY A 231 -6.92 22.37 -3.37
CA GLY A 231 -7.09 20.96 -3.71
C GLY A 231 -8.24 20.33 -2.95
N GLY A 232 -8.26 19.00 -2.93
CA GLY A 232 -9.34 18.27 -2.28
C GLY A 232 -8.99 16.83 -1.94
N ILE A 233 -9.95 16.17 -1.29
CA ILE A 233 -9.92 14.75 -0.96
C ILE A 233 -11.18 14.11 -1.54
N LYS A 234 -11.03 13.15 -2.44
CA LYS A 234 -12.12 12.31 -2.95
C LYS A 234 -12.06 10.96 -2.26
N LEU A 235 -13.22 10.43 -1.90
CA LEU A 235 -13.35 9.15 -1.21
C LEU A 235 -14.18 8.21 -2.07
N ASP A 236 -13.85 6.91 -2.04
CA ASP A 236 -14.77 5.91 -2.55
C ASP A 236 -16.07 5.89 -1.69
N ARG A 237 -17.08 5.20 -2.17
CA ARG A 237 -18.41 5.14 -1.50
C ARG A 237 -18.35 4.72 -0.03
N TYR A 238 -17.34 3.94 0.36
CA TYR A 238 -17.18 3.46 1.74
C TYR A 238 -16.21 4.31 2.57
N GLY A 239 -15.44 5.21 1.94
CA GLY A 239 -14.38 5.99 2.58
C GLY A 239 -13.13 5.17 2.94
N ARG A 240 -12.98 3.98 2.35
CA ARG A 240 -11.83 3.08 2.57
C ARG A 240 -10.62 3.50 1.76
N HIS A 241 -10.85 4.14 0.62
CA HIS A 241 -9.84 4.66 -0.30
C HIS A 241 -9.96 6.15 -0.37
N SER A 242 -8.84 6.82 -0.60
CA SER A 242 -8.81 8.26 -0.77
C SER A 242 -7.92 8.66 -1.94
N HIS A 243 -8.33 9.71 -2.60
CA HIS A 243 -7.54 10.44 -3.58
C HIS A 243 -7.38 11.87 -3.07
N TYR A 244 -6.16 12.19 -2.62
CA TYR A 244 -5.74 13.53 -2.22
C TYR A 244 -5.03 14.20 -3.40
N TYR A 245 -5.43 15.44 -3.73
CA TYR A 245 -4.81 16.19 -4.81
C TYR A 245 -4.62 17.66 -4.44
N ILE A 246 -3.54 18.25 -4.97
CA ILE A 246 -3.24 19.68 -4.90
C ILE A 246 -3.09 20.20 -6.32
N ASN A 247 -3.70 21.35 -6.58
CA ASN A 247 -3.60 22.07 -7.85
C ASN A 247 -2.37 22.98 -7.88
N TYR A 248 -1.82 23.21 -9.08
CA TYR A 248 -0.85 24.29 -9.29
C TYR A 248 -1.51 25.64 -9.00
N LEU A 249 -0.86 26.45 -8.19
CA LEU A 249 -1.27 27.80 -7.95
C LEU A 249 -0.83 28.67 -9.14
N LYS A 250 -1.75 28.95 -10.06
CA LYS A 250 -1.50 29.66 -11.34
C LYS A 250 -0.91 31.07 -11.19
N ASP A 251 -1.00 31.72 -10.01
CA ASP A 251 -0.63 33.12 -9.80
C ASP A 251 0.18 33.43 -8.53
N THR A 252 0.63 32.46 -7.78
CA THR A 252 1.58 32.74 -6.72
C THR A 252 2.98 32.85 -7.33
N LYS A 253 3.33 34.05 -7.79
CA LYS A 253 4.70 34.50 -7.60
C LYS A 253 4.97 34.23 -6.12
N TYR A 254 5.79 33.21 -5.84
CA TYR A 254 6.30 32.98 -4.51
C TYR A 254 6.85 34.31 -4.02
N ASN A 255 6.06 35.06 -3.23
CA ASN A 255 6.49 36.31 -2.66
C ASN A 255 7.57 35.93 -1.66
N GLY A 256 8.82 36.07 -2.09
CA GLY A 256 10.03 35.76 -1.29
C GLY A 256 10.16 36.53 -0.01
N GLU A 257 9.13 37.29 0.40
CA GLU A 257 9.09 38.00 1.68
C GLU A 257 8.84 37.08 2.89
N TYR A 258 8.20 35.91 2.70
CA TYR A 258 8.03 34.94 3.79
C TYR A 258 9.34 34.20 4.16
N PHE A 259 10.34 34.20 3.28
CA PHE A 259 11.58 33.44 3.45
C PHE A 259 12.82 34.35 3.42
N LYS A 260 12.92 35.26 4.37
CA LYS A 260 14.12 36.08 4.57
C LYS A 260 15.39 35.27 4.86
N ASN A 261 15.26 33.96 5.14
CA ASN A 261 16.38 33.03 5.34
C ASN A 261 16.23 31.84 4.37
N LYS A 262 16.29 32.07 3.08
CA LYS A 262 16.32 30.97 2.09
C LYS A 262 17.58 30.15 2.33
N LEU A 263 17.39 28.86 2.62
CA LEU A 263 18.43 27.86 2.42
C LEU A 263 18.72 27.83 0.91
N ALA A 264 19.82 28.41 0.48
CA ALA A 264 20.23 28.35 -0.90
C ALA A 264 20.85 26.97 -1.15
N LEU A 265 20.18 26.14 -1.94
CA LEU A 265 20.79 24.94 -2.47
C LEU A 265 21.65 25.30 -3.67
N ASN A 266 22.84 24.69 -3.77
CA ASN A 266 23.74 24.89 -4.90
C ASN A 266 23.23 24.25 -6.19
N ASP A 267 22.35 23.25 -6.09
CA ASP A 267 21.72 22.55 -7.21
C ASP A 267 20.20 22.46 -6.95
N LEU A 268 19.42 23.09 -7.83
CA LEU A 268 17.96 23.11 -7.80
C LEU A 268 17.33 22.21 -8.86
N THR A 269 18.13 21.44 -9.60
CA THR A 269 17.62 20.62 -10.71
C THR A 269 16.58 19.58 -10.30
N PHE A 270 16.61 19.13 -9.04
CA PHE A 270 15.60 18.23 -8.50
C PHE A 270 14.23 18.90 -8.26
N SER A 271 14.16 20.23 -8.23
CA SER A 271 12.92 21.00 -8.10
C SER A 271 12.35 21.47 -9.45
N GLU A 272 13.06 21.24 -10.54
CA GLU A 272 12.56 21.53 -11.88
C GLU A 272 11.34 20.64 -12.20
N THR A 273 10.39 21.17 -12.96
CA THR A 273 9.18 20.48 -13.37
C THR A 273 8.93 20.64 -14.87
N VAL A 274 8.32 19.60 -15.45
CA VAL A 274 7.89 19.57 -16.85
C VAL A 274 6.40 19.22 -16.84
N ASP A 275 5.60 19.94 -17.61
CA ASP A 275 4.18 19.62 -17.77
C ASP A 275 4.04 18.28 -18.50
N GLU A 276 3.41 17.32 -17.85
CA GLU A 276 3.21 15.96 -18.38
C GLU A 276 1.75 15.63 -18.64
N TRP A 277 0.84 16.25 -17.90
CA TRP A 277 -0.58 16.01 -17.97
C TRP A 277 -1.30 17.31 -18.32
N ASP A 278 -2.36 17.20 -19.12
CA ASP A 278 -3.22 18.35 -19.47
C ASP A 278 -4.23 18.62 -18.35
N ASP A 279 -3.68 18.86 -17.15
CA ASP A 279 -4.47 19.21 -15.95
C ASP A 279 -3.67 20.16 -15.03
N ASP A 280 -4.36 20.67 -13.99
CA ASP A 280 -3.76 21.62 -13.04
C ASP A 280 -3.19 20.91 -11.77
N ILE A 281 -3.10 19.57 -11.75
CA ILE A 281 -2.72 18.81 -10.54
C ILE A 281 -1.21 18.74 -10.43
N SER A 282 -0.66 19.30 -9.34
CA SER A 282 0.76 19.24 -8.99
C SER A 282 1.13 18.06 -8.11
N THR A 283 0.19 17.65 -7.26
CA THR A 283 0.34 16.51 -6.33
C THR A 283 -0.90 15.66 -6.40
N ASP A 284 -0.71 14.37 -6.55
CA ASP A 284 -1.76 13.37 -6.70
C ASP A 284 -1.38 12.13 -5.90
N THR A 285 -2.10 11.85 -4.82
CA THR A 285 -1.85 10.73 -3.93
C THR A 285 -3.09 9.87 -3.81
N ILE A 286 -3.00 8.62 -4.22
CA ILE A 286 -4.09 7.66 -4.27
C ILE A 286 -3.81 6.56 -3.25
N SER A 287 -4.50 6.60 -2.11
CA SER A 287 -4.35 5.62 -1.05
C SER A 287 -5.41 4.54 -1.17
N ILE A 288 -4.99 3.31 -1.43
CA ILE A 288 -5.88 2.16 -1.59
C ILE A 288 -5.70 1.23 -0.39
N PHE A 289 -6.76 1.13 0.41
CA PHE A 289 -6.81 0.24 1.55
C PHE A 289 -6.58 -1.24 1.12
N PRO A 290 -5.82 -2.03 1.90
CA PRO A 290 -5.17 -1.63 3.15
C PRO A 290 -3.68 -1.26 2.99
N ASN A 291 -3.06 -1.39 1.81
CA ASN A 291 -1.62 -1.53 1.79
C ASN A 291 -0.88 -0.82 0.66
N VAL A 292 -1.49 0.10 -0.07
CA VAL A 292 -0.76 0.78 -1.15
C VAL A 292 -1.17 2.23 -1.33
N MET A 293 -0.16 3.04 -1.64
CA MET A 293 -0.29 4.38 -2.18
C MET A 293 0.35 4.43 -3.58
N PHE A 294 -0.30 5.16 -4.49
CA PHE A 294 0.28 5.63 -5.74
C PHE A 294 0.41 7.14 -5.64
N ALA A 295 1.60 7.67 -5.92
CA ALA A 295 1.84 9.09 -5.81
C ALA A 295 2.48 9.66 -7.08
N THR A 296 1.98 10.82 -7.46
CA THR A 296 2.62 11.72 -8.40
C THR A 296 2.83 13.05 -7.70
N VAL A 297 4.08 13.47 -7.54
CA VAL A 297 4.43 14.79 -6.98
C VAL A 297 5.39 15.45 -7.95
N SER A 298 4.98 16.55 -8.54
CA SER A 298 5.69 17.11 -9.70
C SER A 298 5.85 16.05 -10.80
N ASN A 299 7.06 15.67 -11.17
CA ASN A 299 7.30 14.58 -12.14
C ASN A 299 7.71 13.25 -11.48
N PHE A 300 7.79 13.20 -10.16
CA PHE A 300 8.09 11.98 -9.42
C PHE A 300 6.89 11.05 -9.38
N LEU A 301 7.10 9.79 -9.79
CA LEU A 301 6.08 8.73 -9.76
C LEU A 301 6.56 7.61 -8.86
N MET A 302 5.71 7.17 -7.96
CA MET A 302 6.04 6.11 -7.01
C MET A 302 4.79 5.30 -6.65
N THR A 303 4.97 3.99 -6.41
CA THR A 303 4.07 3.23 -5.55
C THR A 303 4.75 2.94 -4.24
N GLU A 304 4.00 2.95 -3.16
CA GLU A 304 4.49 2.60 -1.85
C GLU A 304 3.59 1.57 -1.20
N GLN A 305 4.16 0.40 -0.91
CA GLN A 305 3.43 -0.70 -0.30
C GLN A 305 3.78 -0.84 1.17
N ILE A 306 2.76 -0.87 2.01
CA ILE A 306 2.88 -1.22 3.44
C ILE A 306 2.96 -2.74 3.56
N ARG A 307 4.00 -3.24 4.24
CA ARG A 307 4.23 -4.65 4.55
C ARG A 307 4.30 -4.81 6.05
N LEU A 308 3.52 -5.71 6.60
CA LEU A 308 3.49 -5.95 8.04
C LEU A 308 4.72 -6.75 8.48
N VAL A 309 5.28 -6.41 9.62
CA VAL A 309 6.34 -7.17 10.28
C VAL A 309 5.83 -7.70 11.62
N ASN A 310 5.29 -6.84 12.47
CA ASN A 310 4.67 -7.16 13.74
C ASN A 310 3.80 -5.95 14.19
N PRO A 311 3.08 -6.01 15.33
CA PRO A 311 2.22 -4.90 15.76
C PRO A 311 2.91 -3.55 15.89
N GLY A 312 4.20 -3.53 16.20
CA GLY A 312 5.00 -2.33 16.43
C GLY A 312 6.01 -2.02 15.34
N GLU A 313 5.93 -2.70 14.19
CA GLU A 313 6.89 -2.52 13.11
C GLU A 313 6.30 -2.88 11.76
N PHE A 314 6.55 -2.06 10.76
CA PHE A 314 6.20 -2.32 9.36
C PHE A 314 7.34 -1.92 8.42
N GLU A 315 7.29 -2.42 7.20
CA GLU A 315 8.21 -2.08 6.12
C GLU A 315 7.44 -1.37 5.02
N LEU A 316 8.02 -0.31 4.48
CA LEU A 316 7.60 0.30 3.23
C LEU A 316 8.47 -0.22 2.08
N LEU A 317 7.82 -0.74 1.05
CA LEU A 317 8.46 -1.00 -0.22
C LEU A 317 8.00 0.05 -1.22
N SER A 318 8.91 0.91 -1.64
CA SER A 318 8.66 1.91 -2.65
C SER A 318 9.25 1.48 -3.99
N ILE A 319 8.45 1.58 -5.04
CA ILE A 319 8.84 1.33 -6.42
C ILE A 319 8.83 2.67 -7.14
N VAL A 320 10.00 3.17 -7.50
CA VAL A 320 10.16 4.38 -8.30
C VAL A 320 9.89 4.04 -9.75
N ILE A 321 9.04 4.82 -10.38
CA ILE A 321 8.47 4.54 -11.69
C ILE A 321 8.82 5.65 -12.67
N GLY A 322 9.01 5.28 -13.92
CA GLY A 322 9.00 6.15 -15.08
C GLY A 322 8.07 5.61 -16.16
N TYR A 323 7.86 6.37 -17.19
CA TYR A 323 7.21 5.86 -18.39
C TYR A 323 8.26 5.36 -19.39
N LYS A 324 7.92 4.30 -20.13
CA LYS A 324 8.81 3.75 -21.18
C LYS A 324 9.19 4.79 -22.25
N GLU A 325 8.32 5.78 -22.43
CA GLU A 325 8.45 6.86 -23.42
C GLU A 325 9.14 8.10 -22.85
N ASP A 326 9.59 8.08 -21.58
CA ASP A 326 10.27 9.23 -20.99
C ASP A 326 11.51 9.63 -21.78
N SER A 327 11.61 10.92 -22.08
CA SER A 327 12.86 11.49 -22.61
C SER A 327 13.99 11.28 -21.60
N PRO A 328 15.26 11.25 -22.05
CA PRO A 328 16.41 11.17 -21.13
C PRO A 328 16.41 12.26 -20.06
N ILE A 329 15.91 13.45 -20.39
CA ILE A 329 15.79 14.59 -19.45
C ILE A 329 14.75 14.26 -18.37
N LEU A 330 13.55 13.84 -18.77
CA LEU A 330 12.46 13.54 -17.84
C LEU A 330 12.80 12.36 -16.94
N ARG A 331 13.41 11.30 -17.51
CA ARG A 331 13.91 10.15 -16.71
C ARG A 331 14.92 10.58 -15.64
N LYS A 332 15.88 11.45 -16.02
CA LYS A 332 16.86 11.99 -15.08
C LYS A 332 16.19 12.84 -14.00
N LEU A 333 15.20 13.65 -14.38
CA LEU A 333 14.44 14.48 -13.43
C LEU A 333 13.71 13.61 -12.39
N ARG A 334 13.00 12.55 -12.82
CA ARG A 334 12.35 11.59 -11.90
C ARG A 334 13.34 10.99 -10.90
N GLN A 335 14.53 10.59 -11.38
CA GLN A 335 15.57 10.03 -10.52
C GLN A 335 16.14 11.06 -9.52
N HIS A 336 16.28 12.32 -9.93
CA HIS A 336 16.73 13.39 -9.02
C HIS A 336 15.67 13.70 -7.95
N GLN A 337 14.41 13.68 -8.30
CA GLN A 337 13.32 13.95 -7.37
C GLN A 337 13.18 12.89 -6.28
N VAL A 338 13.71 11.67 -6.46
CA VAL A 338 13.83 10.65 -5.41
C VAL A 338 14.57 11.19 -4.18
N ALA A 339 15.53 12.08 -4.38
CA ALA A 339 16.38 12.58 -3.28
C ALA A 339 15.62 13.43 -2.24
N TRP A 340 14.45 13.97 -2.61
CA TRP A 340 13.66 14.72 -1.64
C TRP A 340 12.26 14.14 -1.39
N LEU A 341 11.68 13.43 -2.35
CA LEU A 341 10.34 12.85 -2.26
C LEU A 341 10.35 11.36 -1.91
N GLY A 342 11.40 10.62 -2.28
CA GLY A 342 11.48 9.18 -2.06
C GLY A 342 11.75 8.81 -0.60
N PRO A 343 11.68 7.51 -0.25
CA PRO A 343 11.78 7.01 1.13
C PRO A 343 13.03 7.38 1.90
N ALA A 344 14.13 7.68 1.21
CA ALA A 344 15.35 8.25 1.82
C ALA A 344 15.43 9.76 1.59
N GLY A 345 14.39 10.38 1.05
CA GLY A 345 14.27 11.81 0.86
C GLY A 345 13.71 12.49 2.11
N TYR A 346 13.82 13.81 2.16
CA TYR A 346 13.41 14.60 3.33
C TYR A 346 11.95 14.41 3.68
N VAL A 347 11.04 14.34 2.69
CA VAL A 347 9.59 14.22 2.90
C VAL A 347 9.25 12.92 3.62
N ALA A 348 9.60 11.79 3.04
CA ALA A 348 9.23 10.50 3.61
C ALA A 348 9.98 10.16 4.92
N LEU A 349 11.18 10.73 5.15
CA LEU A 349 11.86 10.58 6.43
C LEU A 349 11.16 11.32 7.57
N GLU A 350 10.59 12.52 7.31
CA GLU A 350 9.79 13.25 8.28
C GLU A 350 8.51 12.48 8.65
N ASP A 351 7.84 11.86 7.68
CA ASP A 351 6.66 11.00 7.91
C ASP A 351 7.00 9.78 8.79
N SER A 352 8.13 9.15 8.48
CA SER A 352 8.60 7.99 9.22
C SER A 352 8.97 8.32 10.66
N GLU A 353 9.60 9.47 10.88
CA GLU A 353 9.91 9.95 12.22
C GLU A 353 8.64 10.27 13.01
N ALA A 354 7.66 10.93 12.38
CA ALA A 354 6.37 11.22 13.01
C ALA A 354 5.67 9.92 13.45
N GLY A 355 5.62 8.91 12.59
CA GLY A 355 5.08 7.59 12.91
C GLY A 355 5.80 6.90 14.09
N ALA A 356 7.13 6.95 14.10
CA ALA A 356 7.94 6.37 15.18
C ALA A 356 7.74 7.12 16.52
N LEU A 357 7.60 8.46 16.47
CA LEU A 357 7.31 9.27 17.65
C LEU A 357 5.91 8.98 18.22
N ILE A 358 4.90 8.83 17.36
CA ILE A 358 3.56 8.42 17.76
C ILE A 358 3.63 7.06 18.47
N HIS A 359 4.25 6.06 17.83
CA HIS A 359 4.39 4.73 18.41
C HIS A 359 5.08 4.74 19.77
N LYS A 360 6.11 5.56 19.94
CA LYS A 360 6.79 5.73 21.22
C LYS A 360 5.90 6.39 22.29
N ALA A 361 5.10 7.37 21.89
CA ALA A 361 4.27 8.16 22.81
C ALA A 361 3.06 7.40 23.33
N ILE A 362 2.48 6.48 22.54
CA ILE A 362 1.26 5.74 22.95
C ILE A 362 1.53 4.55 23.89
N LYS A 363 2.79 4.21 24.15
CA LYS A 363 3.12 3.09 25.06
C LYS A 363 2.55 3.30 26.45
N GLY A 364 1.74 2.32 26.91
CA GLY A 364 1.09 2.36 28.21
C GLY A 364 -0.11 3.31 28.29
N GLN A 365 -0.63 3.80 27.16
CA GLN A 365 -1.78 4.71 27.09
C GLN A 365 -3.04 4.02 26.53
N ASP A 366 -3.22 2.73 26.77
CA ASP A 366 -4.27 1.91 26.15
C ASP A 366 -5.71 2.41 26.42
N LYS A 367 -5.91 3.22 27.45
CA LYS A 367 -7.22 3.81 27.82
C LYS A 367 -7.47 5.19 27.21
N GLU A 368 -6.47 5.78 26.57
CA GLU A 368 -6.55 7.10 25.97
C GLU A 368 -6.99 7.02 24.51
N HIS A 369 -7.30 8.18 23.93
CA HIS A 369 -7.78 8.33 22.56
C HIS A 369 -7.01 9.44 21.84
N SER A 370 -6.76 9.25 20.56
CA SER A 370 -6.41 10.36 19.65
C SER A 370 -7.68 11.07 19.18
N TYR A 371 -7.55 12.32 18.73
CA TYR A 371 -8.68 13.15 18.34
C TYR A 371 -8.55 13.62 16.90
N LEU A 372 -9.58 13.35 16.09
CA LEU A 372 -9.71 13.75 14.69
C LEU A 372 -10.86 14.77 14.56
N GLY A 373 -10.52 16.05 14.44
CA GLY A 373 -11.51 17.14 14.48
C GLY A 373 -11.43 18.11 13.29
N TYR A 374 -10.38 18.06 12.49
CA TYR A 374 -10.27 18.96 11.35
C TYR A 374 -11.33 18.66 10.28
N GLY A 375 -11.99 19.72 9.81
CA GLY A 375 -13.15 19.60 8.90
C GLY A 375 -14.48 19.29 9.61
N GLY A 376 -14.45 19.19 10.96
CA GLY A 376 -15.63 18.96 11.82
C GLY A 376 -16.07 17.50 11.86
N HIS A 377 -17.19 17.28 12.57
CA HIS A 377 -17.74 15.95 12.86
C HIS A 377 -18.88 15.51 11.93
N GLY A 378 -19.01 16.19 10.78
CA GLY A 378 -20.06 15.93 9.78
C GLY A 378 -19.94 14.56 9.11
N LYS A 379 -20.81 14.32 8.14
CA LYS A 379 -20.81 13.09 7.31
C LYS A 379 -19.45 12.89 6.63
N ILE A 380 -18.99 11.66 6.58
CA ILE A 380 -17.79 11.26 5.84
C ILE A 380 -18.15 11.23 4.35
N LYS A 381 -17.65 12.20 3.59
CA LYS A 381 -17.85 12.37 2.16
C LYS A 381 -16.68 13.16 1.55
N SER A 382 -16.49 13.08 0.26
CA SER A 382 -15.48 13.87 -0.46
C SER A 382 -15.56 15.37 -0.13
N SER A 383 -14.42 16.04 -0.13
CA SER A 383 -14.25 17.45 0.19
C SER A 383 -13.39 18.14 -0.88
N ASP A 384 -13.77 19.35 -1.28
CA ASP A 384 -12.96 20.21 -2.14
C ASP A 384 -12.02 21.11 -1.32
N ASN A 385 -11.63 20.63 -0.14
CA ASN A 385 -10.68 21.25 0.77
C ASN A 385 -9.79 20.15 1.38
N VAL A 386 -8.50 20.40 1.43
CA VAL A 386 -7.50 19.49 2.00
C VAL A 386 -7.31 19.64 3.51
N LEU A 387 -7.78 20.74 4.12
CA LEU A 387 -7.68 21.00 5.56
C LEU A 387 -8.77 20.23 6.32
N THR A 388 -8.78 18.91 6.20
CA THR A 388 -9.79 18.04 6.78
C THR A 388 -9.23 16.64 7.01
N GLU A 389 -9.65 15.99 8.10
CA GLU A 389 -9.32 14.58 8.41
C GLU A 389 -10.41 13.61 7.91
N ILE A 390 -11.15 14.00 6.87
CA ILE A 390 -12.25 13.19 6.35
C ILE A 390 -11.75 11.85 5.78
N GLY A 391 -10.56 11.82 5.17
CA GLY A 391 -9.92 10.61 4.67
C GLY A 391 -9.59 9.64 5.80
N VAL A 392 -8.96 10.15 6.87
CA VAL A 392 -8.61 9.37 8.08
C VAL A 392 -9.86 8.81 8.75
N ARG A 393 -10.91 9.62 8.91
CA ARG A 393 -12.19 9.16 9.48
C ARG A 393 -12.89 8.13 8.59
N GLY A 394 -12.74 8.24 7.27
CA GLY A 394 -13.22 7.25 6.30
C GLY A 394 -12.54 5.90 6.46
N PHE A 395 -11.21 5.91 6.56
CA PHE A 395 -10.42 4.72 6.85
C PHE A 395 -10.88 4.03 8.13
N TRP A 396 -11.00 4.75 9.24
CA TRP A 396 -11.43 4.17 10.52
C TRP A 396 -12.85 3.61 10.47
N ARG A 397 -13.76 4.25 9.75
CA ARG A 397 -15.11 3.73 9.56
C ARG A 397 -15.09 2.36 8.89
N TYR A 398 -14.33 2.23 7.79
CA TYR A 398 -14.24 0.97 7.06
C TYR A 398 -13.45 -0.10 7.84
N TYR A 399 -12.39 0.30 8.52
CA TYR A 399 -11.64 -0.57 9.43
C TYR A 399 -12.56 -1.19 10.51
N CYS A 400 -13.34 -0.36 11.22
CA CYS A 400 -14.28 -0.84 12.22
C CYS A 400 -15.32 -1.80 11.64
N TYR A 401 -15.78 -1.54 10.41
CA TYR A 401 -16.68 -2.46 9.72
C TYR A 401 -16.06 -3.84 9.51
N LEU A 402 -14.85 -3.91 8.97
CA LEU A 402 -14.17 -5.19 8.76
C LEU A 402 -13.85 -5.92 10.07
N MET A 403 -13.53 -5.15 11.09
CA MET A 403 -13.19 -5.68 12.42
C MET A 403 -14.41 -6.08 13.27
N ASP A 404 -15.63 -5.86 12.78
CA ASP A 404 -16.90 -6.11 13.51
C ASP A 404 -16.96 -5.39 14.88
N PHE A 405 -16.52 -4.14 14.97
CA PHE A 405 -16.69 -3.33 16.18
C PHE A 405 -18.13 -2.78 16.26
N ASP A 406 -18.79 -2.92 17.41
CA ASP A 406 -20.24 -2.75 17.59
C ASP A 406 -20.84 -1.40 17.14
N SER A 407 -20.06 -0.32 17.21
CA SER A 407 -20.53 1.03 16.81
C SER A 407 -20.82 1.20 15.32
N THR A 408 -20.45 0.21 14.50
CA THR A 408 -20.51 0.32 13.03
C THR A 408 -21.70 -0.34 12.39
N ARG A 409 -22.33 -1.35 13.04
CA ARG A 409 -23.45 -2.10 12.45
C ARG A 409 -24.64 -1.21 12.10
N ASP A 410 -24.92 -0.18 12.89
CA ASP A 410 -26.02 0.76 12.62
C ASP A 410 -25.64 1.86 11.61
N ASN A 411 -24.34 2.21 11.52
CA ASN A 411 -23.86 3.25 10.61
C ASN A 411 -23.69 2.76 9.17
N LEU A 412 -23.56 1.45 8.94
CA LEU A 412 -23.37 0.87 7.61
C LEU A 412 -24.67 0.49 6.91
N LYS A 413 -25.76 0.31 7.64
CA LYS A 413 -27.11 0.25 7.03
C LYS A 413 -27.44 1.52 6.24
N TYR A 414 -26.75 2.63 6.52
CA TYR A 414 -26.82 3.86 5.74
C TYR A 414 -25.98 3.83 4.45
N LEU A 415 -25.01 2.90 4.32
CA LEU A 415 -24.18 2.78 3.09
C LEU A 415 -24.86 1.97 1.99
N ASP A 416 -25.81 1.09 2.34
CA ASP A 416 -26.63 0.32 1.39
C ASP A 416 -27.79 1.16 0.80
N SER A 417 -27.95 2.42 1.20
CA SER A 417 -29.04 3.31 0.79
C SER A 417 -28.59 4.48 -0.12
N PHE A 418 -27.38 4.39 -0.74
CA PHE A 418 -26.91 5.36 -1.74
C PHE A 418 -26.57 4.72 -3.06
#